data_003e3afba887492d16643884cd34c73a
#
_entry.id   003e3afba887492d16643884cd34c73a
#
_cell.length_a   1.000
_cell.length_b   1.000
_cell.length_c   1.000
_cell.angle_alpha   90.00
_cell.angle_beta   90.00
_cell.angle_gamma   90.00
#
_symmetry.space_group_name_H-M   'P 1'
#
loop_
_entity.id
_entity.type
_entity.pdbx_description
1 polymer ?
#
loop_
_entity_poly.entity_id
_entity_poly.type
_entity_poly.pdbx_seq_one_letter_code
_entity_poly.pdbx_strand_id
1 'polypeptide(L)'
;MSNKEFKFIKGKCCAGSPADICFYTDVDYWSVDNFLWEFDYLVNYVSPSEIRIHINSVGGSCVEGMSVFAKIMDCKIPTKCINDALAASMGSIIWAAGDELYMKDYALLMIHNPFCENNNGDKEYNQVTEAFTQQLKTIYTKRFGLSDEEVQDIMDGKEGNDGTFLTAAQAVERGFISADHVIETPKAIRDQIHAALKDVDDMAKIKAVLGLAAPQLPKATINEKDNQQLNSKTMEKNEINVVAALFGLTGEKATAENVSVQINEMKAKIEQFDALQASLEDTKNQLTKAQAELAGAETSVKNLTADLENANAVLKQYKDAEDAAKADKVNALIEKAIDDCKINMDEKETYIKIAENDFTLAESILAKIPARDNLGNIISEANKEVADKNIYTTEQQIQAKVDEVVGKSFQFRTIE
;
A
#
# COMPACT_ATOMS: atom_id res chain seq x y z
N MET A 1 -3.09 28.92 -33.96
CA MET A 1 -2.86 29.12 -32.52
C MET A 1 -3.56 27.98 -31.79
N SER A 2 -2.81 27.12 -31.14
CA SER A 2 -3.37 26.06 -30.30
C SER A 2 -4.12 26.75 -29.16
N ASN A 3 -5.43 26.48 -28.99
CA ASN A 3 -6.15 26.88 -27.79
C ASN A 3 -5.50 26.16 -26.61
N LYS A 4 -4.60 26.83 -25.87
CA LYS A 4 -4.01 26.27 -24.67
C LYS A 4 -5.14 26.13 -23.65
N GLU A 5 -5.55 24.90 -23.39
CA GLU A 5 -6.61 24.60 -22.47
C GLU A 5 -6.05 24.65 -21.04
N PHE A 6 -6.57 25.53 -20.20
CA PHE A 6 -6.23 25.58 -18.80
C PHE A 6 -6.76 24.34 -18.08
N LYS A 7 -5.93 23.73 -17.28
CA LYS A 7 -6.26 22.56 -16.48
C LYS A 7 -6.91 22.96 -15.14
N PHE A 8 -6.34 23.96 -14.50
CA PHE A 8 -6.70 24.40 -13.14
C PHE A 8 -7.60 25.63 -13.15
N ILE A 9 -7.37 26.63 -14.00
CA ILE A 9 -8.22 27.80 -14.11
C ILE A 9 -9.59 27.39 -14.62
N LYS A 10 -10.65 27.93 -14.02
CA LYS A 10 -12.04 27.60 -14.35
C LYS A 10 -12.85 28.85 -14.67
N GLY A 11 -13.90 28.67 -15.48
CA GLY A 11 -14.84 29.72 -15.78
C GLY A 11 -14.30 30.83 -16.66
N LYS A 12 -14.94 31.98 -16.60
CA LYS A 12 -14.54 33.16 -17.36
C LYS A 12 -13.56 34.00 -16.56
N CYS A 13 -12.35 34.16 -17.07
CA CYS A 13 -11.32 35.01 -16.48
C CYS A 13 -11.29 36.39 -17.13
N CYS A 14 -11.51 37.40 -16.34
CA CYS A 14 -11.50 38.82 -16.79
C CYS A 14 -10.75 39.68 -15.77
N ALA A 15 -10.02 40.67 -16.26
CA ALA A 15 -9.40 41.68 -15.43
C ALA A 15 -10.40 42.36 -14.49
N GLY A 16 -10.05 42.55 -13.24
CA GLY A 16 -10.87 43.21 -12.24
C GLY A 16 -12.11 42.42 -11.77
N SER A 17 -12.29 41.18 -12.23
CA SER A 17 -13.32 40.24 -11.72
C SER A 17 -12.71 39.10 -10.95
N PRO A 18 -13.41 38.46 -10.01
CA PRO A 18 -12.89 37.27 -9.37
C PRO A 18 -12.56 36.16 -10.36
N ALA A 19 -11.47 35.41 -10.11
CA ALA A 19 -11.07 34.25 -10.91
C ALA A 19 -11.03 32.99 -10.04
N ASP A 20 -11.41 31.85 -10.62
CA ASP A 20 -11.43 30.55 -9.96
C ASP A 20 -10.28 29.69 -10.48
N ILE A 21 -9.54 29.05 -9.56
CA ILE A 21 -8.51 28.06 -9.85
C ILE A 21 -8.70 26.86 -8.92
N CYS A 22 -8.70 25.63 -9.46
CA CYS A 22 -9.05 24.42 -8.73
C CYS A 22 -7.85 23.50 -8.56
N PHE A 23 -7.40 23.27 -7.32
CA PHE A 23 -6.41 22.27 -6.96
C PHE A 23 -7.10 20.95 -6.55
N TYR A 24 -7.63 20.22 -7.56
CA TYR A 24 -8.37 18.96 -7.38
C TYR A 24 -7.50 17.75 -7.74
N THR A 25 -6.32 17.73 -7.16
CA THR A 25 -5.30 16.70 -7.46
C THR A 25 -4.44 16.43 -6.23
N ASP A 26 -3.57 15.43 -6.34
CA ASP A 26 -2.55 15.16 -5.34
C ASP A 26 -1.39 16.15 -5.49
N VAL A 27 -0.64 16.35 -4.40
CA VAL A 27 0.50 17.27 -4.36
C VAL A 27 1.73 16.53 -4.85
N ASP A 28 2.02 16.64 -6.14
CA ASP A 28 3.22 16.11 -6.79
C ASP A 28 3.90 17.17 -7.66
N TYR A 29 5.11 16.89 -8.12
CA TYR A 29 5.89 17.82 -8.94
C TYR A 29 5.09 18.37 -10.14
N TRP A 30 4.39 17.48 -10.86
CA TRP A 30 3.70 17.86 -12.10
C TRP A 30 2.43 18.67 -11.87
N SER A 31 1.66 18.31 -10.86
CA SER A 31 0.46 19.05 -10.48
C SER A 31 0.81 20.44 -9.97
N VAL A 32 1.87 20.52 -9.17
CA VAL A 32 2.34 21.80 -8.60
C VAL A 32 2.93 22.70 -9.68
N ASP A 33 3.82 22.20 -10.54
CA ASP A 33 4.42 23.00 -11.62
C ASP A 33 3.36 23.61 -12.53
N ASN A 34 2.39 22.81 -12.98
CA ASN A 34 1.29 23.30 -13.82
C ASN A 34 0.37 24.28 -13.06
N PHE A 35 0.05 24.01 -11.80
CA PHE A 35 -0.76 24.91 -10.98
C PHE A 35 -0.08 26.26 -10.79
N LEU A 36 1.22 26.28 -10.44
CA LEU A 36 1.98 27.50 -10.25
C LEU A 36 2.06 28.31 -11.53
N TRP A 37 2.22 27.65 -12.68
CA TRP A 37 2.21 28.31 -13.98
C TRP A 37 0.87 28.98 -14.27
N GLU A 38 -0.26 28.30 -14.02
CA GLU A 38 -1.59 28.86 -14.21
C GLU A 38 -1.93 29.93 -13.17
N PHE A 39 -1.46 29.78 -11.94
CA PHE A 39 -1.58 30.82 -10.91
C PHE A 39 -0.83 32.09 -11.29
N ASP A 40 0.41 31.95 -11.79
CA ASP A 40 1.20 33.07 -12.32
C ASP A 40 0.51 33.74 -13.51
N TYR A 41 -0.16 32.96 -14.36
CA TYR A 41 -0.94 33.51 -15.47
C TYR A 41 -2.08 34.42 -14.96
N LEU A 42 -2.81 33.98 -13.93
CA LEU A 42 -3.83 34.82 -13.29
C LEU A 42 -3.25 36.13 -12.74
N VAL A 43 -2.16 36.01 -12.00
CA VAL A 43 -1.53 37.20 -11.33
C VAL A 43 -0.98 38.18 -12.35
N ASN A 44 -0.23 37.71 -13.34
CA ASN A 44 0.57 38.59 -14.21
C ASN A 44 -0.17 39.02 -15.49
N TYR A 45 -1.12 38.22 -15.97
CA TYR A 45 -1.78 38.48 -17.27
C TYR A 45 -3.28 38.79 -17.15
N VAL A 46 -3.99 38.18 -16.19
CA VAL A 46 -5.43 38.45 -16.01
C VAL A 46 -5.66 39.59 -15.05
N SER A 47 -4.87 39.69 -13.97
CA SER A 47 -5.03 40.67 -12.90
C SER A 47 -6.46 40.71 -12.34
N PRO A 48 -6.99 39.60 -11.81
CA PRO A 48 -8.32 39.54 -11.24
C PRO A 48 -8.43 40.40 -9.97
N SER A 49 -9.65 40.71 -9.55
CA SER A 49 -9.88 41.42 -8.28
C SER A 49 -9.64 40.52 -7.04
N GLU A 50 -9.79 39.21 -7.23
CA GLU A 50 -9.65 38.17 -6.19
C GLU A 50 -9.34 36.84 -6.88
N ILE A 51 -8.53 35.99 -6.26
CA ILE A 51 -8.27 34.61 -6.70
C ILE A 51 -8.92 33.66 -5.70
N ARG A 52 -9.90 32.85 -6.17
CA ARG A 52 -10.56 31.82 -5.39
C ARG A 52 -9.90 30.48 -5.71
N ILE A 53 -9.25 29.89 -4.72
CA ILE A 53 -8.49 28.63 -4.82
C ILE A 53 -9.35 27.54 -4.22
N HIS A 54 -9.90 26.71 -5.08
CA HIS A 54 -10.74 25.57 -4.71
C HIS A 54 -9.90 24.33 -4.48
N ILE A 55 -10.10 23.63 -3.35
CA ILE A 55 -9.24 22.52 -2.92
C ILE A 55 -10.05 21.25 -2.76
N ASN A 56 -9.54 20.15 -3.37
CA ASN A 56 -9.94 18.78 -3.13
C ASN A 56 -8.71 17.89 -3.33
N SER A 57 -7.92 17.71 -2.26
CA SER A 57 -6.61 17.04 -2.32
C SER A 57 -6.40 16.15 -1.10
N VAL A 58 -5.84 14.96 -1.32
CA VAL A 58 -5.35 14.07 -0.24
C VAL A 58 -3.99 14.50 0.30
N GLY A 59 -3.34 15.53 -0.33
CA GLY A 59 -2.00 15.94 -0.01
C GLY A 59 -0.95 15.26 -0.86
N GLY A 60 0.24 15.05 -0.34
CA GLY A 60 1.39 14.46 -1.03
C GLY A 60 2.70 15.10 -0.61
N SER A 61 3.58 15.40 -1.58
CA SER A 61 4.93 15.95 -1.33
C SER A 61 4.91 17.23 -0.51
N CYS A 62 5.58 17.21 0.63
CA CYS A 62 5.77 18.41 1.47
C CYS A 62 6.59 19.48 0.75
N VAL A 63 7.64 19.09 0.01
CA VAL A 63 8.51 20.01 -0.72
C VAL A 63 7.73 20.79 -1.76
N GLU A 64 6.96 20.07 -2.58
CA GLU A 64 6.18 20.65 -3.66
C GLU A 64 5.03 21.52 -3.12
N GLY A 65 4.32 21.03 -2.10
CA GLY A 65 3.22 21.75 -1.49
C GLY A 65 3.64 23.04 -0.79
N MET A 66 4.86 23.07 -0.21
CA MET A 66 5.42 24.32 0.34
C MET A 66 5.64 25.38 -0.73
N SER A 67 5.94 24.99 -1.97
CA SER A 67 6.06 25.94 -3.09
C SER A 67 4.71 26.59 -3.42
N VAL A 68 3.62 25.81 -3.40
CA VAL A 68 2.25 26.34 -3.57
C VAL A 68 1.87 27.24 -2.40
N PHE A 69 2.13 26.80 -1.15
CA PHE A 69 1.87 27.60 0.05
C PHE A 69 2.56 28.95 -0.02
N ALA A 70 3.87 28.98 -0.29
CA ALA A 70 4.64 30.21 -0.39
C ALA A 70 4.11 31.13 -1.51
N LYS A 71 3.76 30.55 -2.66
CA LYS A 71 3.23 31.31 -3.80
C LYS A 71 1.91 32.01 -3.51
N ILE A 72 1.01 31.33 -2.80
CA ILE A 72 -0.28 31.90 -2.40
C ILE A 72 -0.06 33.00 -1.35
N MET A 73 0.77 32.74 -0.33
CA MET A 73 1.12 33.70 0.73
C MET A 73 1.77 34.99 0.20
N ASP A 74 2.58 34.88 -0.84
CA ASP A 74 3.27 36.03 -1.45
C ASP A 74 2.40 36.80 -2.46
N CYS A 75 1.20 36.29 -2.76
CA CYS A 75 0.29 36.92 -3.73
C CYS A 75 -0.16 38.28 -3.23
N LYS A 76 -0.18 39.29 -4.14
CA LYS A 76 -0.66 40.64 -3.81
C LYS A 76 -2.16 40.82 -4.15
N ILE A 77 -2.73 39.91 -4.91
CA ILE A 77 -4.17 39.88 -5.18
C ILE A 77 -4.83 39.11 -4.02
N PRO A 78 -5.92 39.60 -3.44
CA PRO A 78 -6.65 38.90 -2.39
C PRO A 78 -6.96 37.45 -2.76
N THR A 79 -6.68 36.53 -1.85
CA THR A 79 -6.88 35.11 -2.06
C THR A 79 -7.91 34.51 -1.10
N LYS A 80 -8.80 33.64 -1.65
CA LYS A 80 -9.73 32.83 -0.86
C LYS A 80 -9.48 31.36 -1.10
N CYS A 81 -9.08 30.64 -0.07
CA CYS A 81 -8.95 29.19 -0.17
C CYS A 81 -10.24 28.52 0.32
N ILE A 82 -10.84 27.71 -0.53
CA ILE A 82 -12.14 27.05 -0.31
C ILE A 82 -11.91 25.53 -0.29
N ASN A 83 -12.09 24.89 0.86
CA ASN A 83 -12.15 23.44 0.93
C ASN A 83 -13.51 22.98 0.41
N ASP A 84 -13.55 22.54 -0.84
CA ASP A 84 -14.78 22.11 -1.50
C ASP A 84 -15.16 20.67 -1.17
N ALA A 85 -14.20 19.84 -0.70
CA ALA A 85 -14.45 18.43 -0.43
C ALA A 85 -13.47 17.89 0.63
N LEU A 86 -12.18 17.82 0.29
CA LEU A 86 -11.12 17.31 1.15
C LEU A 86 -9.89 18.21 1.06
N ALA A 87 -9.44 18.70 2.19
CA ALA A 87 -8.12 19.31 2.33
C ALA A 87 -7.32 18.47 3.34
N ALA A 88 -6.55 17.49 2.85
CA ALA A 88 -5.85 16.56 3.71
C ALA A 88 -4.33 16.70 3.59
N SER A 89 -3.62 16.47 4.72
CA SER A 89 -2.16 16.45 4.74
C SER A 89 -1.61 17.75 4.14
N MET A 90 -0.74 17.68 3.14
CA MET A 90 -0.21 18.87 2.47
C MET A 90 -1.30 19.73 1.78
N GLY A 91 -2.45 19.12 1.43
CA GLY A 91 -3.62 19.87 0.95
C GLY A 91 -4.21 20.83 1.99
N SER A 92 -4.14 20.51 3.28
CA SER A 92 -4.57 21.39 4.38
C SER A 92 -3.62 22.59 4.57
N ILE A 93 -2.33 22.41 4.29
CA ILE A 93 -1.33 23.49 4.29
C ILE A 93 -1.59 24.45 3.11
N ILE A 94 -1.84 23.91 1.92
CA ILE A 94 -2.20 24.75 0.75
C ILE A 94 -3.48 25.53 1.04
N TRP A 95 -4.49 24.88 1.64
CA TRP A 95 -5.71 25.57 2.05
C TRP A 95 -5.44 26.69 3.07
N ALA A 96 -4.56 26.45 4.05
CA ALA A 96 -4.19 27.43 5.07
C ALA A 96 -3.45 28.66 4.51
N ALA A 97 -3.01 28.64 3.25
CA ALA A 97 -2.25 29.76 2.65
C ALA A 97 -3.13 30.95 2.23
N GLY A 98 -4.46 30.78 2.06
CA GLY A 98 -5.35 31.87 1.62
C GLY A 98 -5.48 33.01 2.64
N ASP A 99 -5.73 34.23 2.19
CA ASP A 99 -6.05 35.34 3.09
C ASP A 99 -7.33 35.06 3.88
N GLU A 100 -8.36 34.54 3.18
CA GLU A 100 -9.60 34.08 3.77
C GLU A 100 -9.76 32.58 3.52
N LEU A 101 -10.26 31.85 4.52
CA LEU A 101 -10.45 30.39 4.48
C LEU A 101 -11.91 30.05 4.56
N TYR A 102 -12.37 29.25 3.64
CA TYR A 102 -13.75 28.75 3.56
C TYR A 102 -13.77 27.23 3.50
N MET A 103 -14.89 26.65 3.93
CA MET A 103 -15.07 25.20 3.90
C MET A 103 -16.55 24.88 3.63
N LYS A 104 -16.83 23.90 2.74
CA LYS A 104 -18.17 23.35 2.59
C LYS A 104 -18.59 22.63 3.86
N ASP A 105 -19.87 22.67 4.20
CA ASP A 105 -20.41 22.06 5.43
C ASP A 105 -20.27 20.53 5.49
N TYR A 106 -20.04 19.87 4.35
CA TYR A 106 -19.77 18.44 4.22
C TYR A 106 -18.28 18.12 4.05
N ALA A 107 -17.44 19.13 3.82
CA ALA A 107 -16.02 18.91 3.55
C ALA A 107 -15.27 18.43 4.81
N LEU A 108 -14.13 17.79 4.57
CA LEU A 108 -13.23 17.30 5.61
C LEU A 108 -11.88 18.02 5.54
N LEU A 109 -11.37 18.36 6.70
CA LEU A 109 -9.98 18.79 6.90
C LEU A 109 -9.23 17.66 7.60
N MET A 110 -8.05 17.26 7.09
CA MET A 110 -7.25 16.21 7.73
C MET A 110 -5.82 16.68 7.93
N ILE A 111 -5.36 16.53 9.15
CA ILE A 111 -4.04 16.97 9.60
C ILE A 111 -3.34 15.79 10.26
N HIS A 112 -2.09 15.53 9.87
CA HIS A 112 -1.26 14.47 10.43
C HIS A 112 0.23 14.81 10.34
N ASN A 113 1.07 14.00 10.99
CA ASN A 113 2.52 14.12 10.89
C ASN A 113 3.03 13.71 9.51
N PRO A 114 4.00 14.42 8.93
CA PRO A 114 4.64 14.00 7.69
C PRO A 114 5.45 12.72 7.91
N PHE A 115 5.49 11.88 6.89
CA PHE A 115 6.27 10.65 6.87
C PHE A 115 6.95 10.46 5.51
N CYS A 116 7.98 9.64 5.47
CA CYS A 116 8.52 9.08 4.24
C CYS A 116 8.02 7.65 4.08
N GLU A 117 7.99 7.12 2.87
CA GLU A 117 7.77 5.70 2.63
C GLU A 117 9.12 5.03 2.34
N ASN A 118 9.36 3.88 2.98
CA ASN A 118 10.51 3.04 2.65
C ASN A 118 10.24 2.22 1.37
N ASN A 119 11.24 1.46 0.94
CA ASN A 119 11.12 0.64 -0.27
C ASN A 119 10.00 -0.43 -0.21
N ASN A 120 9.47 -0.71 0.96
CA ASN A 120 8.38 -1.67 1.18
C ASN A 120 7.00 -1.00 1.27
N GLY A 121 6.96 0.35 1.22
CA GLY A 121 5.73 1.13 1.41
C GLY A 121 5.35 1.38 2.87
N ASP A 122 6.24 1.03 3.83
CA ASP A 122 5.99 1.32 5.25
C ASP A 122 6.36 2.77 5.57
N LYS A 123 5.63 3.39 6.51
CA LYS A 123 5.94 4.72 7.00
C LYS A 123 7.25 4.74 7.76
N GLU A 124 8.11 5.70 7.43
CA GLU A 124 9.39 5.94 8.09
C GLU A 124 9.48 7.39 8.55
N TYR A 125 9.98 7.57 9.77
CA TYR A 125 10.20 8.88 10.38
C TYR A 125 11.71 9.09 10.55
N ASN A 126 12.21 10.19 10.04
CA ASN A 126 13.63 10.54 10.05
C ASN A 126 13.84 12.03 10.29
N GLN A 127 15.10 12.48 10.30
CA GLN A 127 15.43 13.88 10.54
C GLN A 127 14.74 14.86 9.56
N VAL A 128 14.48 14.44 8.32
CA VAL A 128 13.80 15.28 7.32
C VAL A 128 12.32 15.42 7.67
N THR A 129 11.64 14.32 8.01
CA THR A 129 10.23 14.35 8.43
C THR A 129 10.07 15.13 9.74
N GLU A 130 11.03 15.03 10.67
CA GLU A 130 11.02 15.83 11.90
C GLU A 130 11.12 17.33 11.60
N ALA A 131 12.01 17.74 10.68
CA ALA A 131 12.12 19.12 10.25
C ALA A 131 10.83 19.64 9.61
N PHE A 132 10.19 18.85 8.76
CA PHE A 132 8.87 19.19 8.20
C PHE A 132 7.79 19.25 9.28
N THR A 133 7.78 18.33 10.25
CA THR A 133 6.83 18.37 11.38
C THR A 133 6.91 19.72 12.10
N GLN A 134 8.10 20.19 12.44
CA GLN A 134 8.29 21.49 13.09
C GLN A 134 7.83 22.66 12.21
N GLN A 135 8.12 22.59 10.90
CA GLN A 135 7.71 23.64 9.97
C GLN A 135 6.18 23.71 9.82
N LEU A 136 5.52 22.58 9.59
CA LEU A 136 4.06 22.50 9.44
C LEU A 136 3.36 22.90 10.73
N LYS A 137 3.86 22.44 11.88
CA LYS A 137 3.40 22.85 13.20
C LYS A 137 3.46 24.38 13.38
N THR A 138 4.59 24.99 12.98
CA THR A 138 4.74 26.45 13.02
C THR A 138 3.70 27.17 12.15
N ILE A 139 3.37 26.62 10.98
CA ILE A 139 2.33 27.18 10.09
C ILE A 139 0.97 27.15 10.78
N TYR A 140 0.53 25.99 11.31
CA TYR A 140 -0.75 25.86 11.98
C TYR A 140 -0.84 26.75 13.23
N THR A 141 0.20 26.76 14.07
CA THR A 141 0.28 27.60 15.27
C THR A 141 0.11 29.08 14.92
N LYS A 142 0.89 29.57 13.93
CA LYS A 142 0.82 30.98 13.52
C LYS A 142 -0.48 31.35 12.81
N ARG A 143 -0.98 30.43 11.98
CA ARG A 143 -2.16 30.70 11.14
C ARG A 143 -3.46 30.70 11.95
N PHE A 144 -3.57 29.80 12.90
CA PHE A 144 -4.80 29.56 13.65
C PHE A 144 -4.74 30.01 15.12
N GLY A 145 -3.59 30.44 15.60
CA GLY A 145 -3.42 30.90 16.99
C GLY A 145 -3.50 29.75 18.02
N LEU A 146 -3.32 28.51 17.57
CA LEU A 146 -3.28 27.32 18.42
C LEU A 146 -1.93 27.22 19.13
N SER A 147 -1.91 26.58 20.30
CA SER A 147 -0.65 26.23 20.97
C SER A 147 0.09 25.11 20.27
N ASP A 148 1.36 24.96 20.55
CA ASP A 148 2.20 23.88 20.02
C ASP A 148 1.68 22.50 20.44
N GLU A 149 1.12 22.38 21.65
CA GLU A 149 0.55 21.13 22.18
C GLU A 149 -0.75 20.77 21.46
N GLU A 150 -1.66 21.76 21.28
CA GLU A 150 -2.91 21.54 20.54
C GLU A 150 -2.66 21.11 19.10
N VAL A 151 -1.68 21.72 18.41
CA VAL A 151 -1.32 21.32 17.05
C VAL A 151 -0.73 19.92 17.05
N GLN A 152 0.15 19.59 18.00
CA GLN A 152 0.73 18.25 18.11
C GLN A 152 -0.34 17.19 18.35
N ASP A 153 -1.26 17.42 19.26
CA ASP A 153 -2.39 16.51 19.53
C ASP A 153 -3.26 16.27 18.28
N ILE A 154 -3.45 17.32 17.47
CA ILE A 154 -4.19 17.21 16.20
C ILE A 154 -3.39 16.40 15.18
N MET A 155 -2.08 16.63 15.09
CA MET A 155 -1.19 15.91 14.15
C MET A 155 -0.99 14.45 14.53
N ASP A 156 -0.93 14.13 15.81
CA ASP A 156 -0.81 12.75 16.32
C ASP A 156 -2.13 11.98 16.22
N GLY A 157 -3.25 12.69 16.37
CA GLY A 157 -4.57 12.09 16.41
C GLY A 157 -4.85 11.34 17.71
N LYS A 158 -5.97 10.61 17.75
CA LYS A 158 -6.28 9.73 18.85
C LYS A 158 -5.47 8.45 18.76
N GLU A 159 -5.25 7.80 19.91
CA GLU A 159 -4.55 6.51 19.98
C GLU A 159 -5.06 5.51 18.93
N GLY A 160 -4.14 5.01 18.10
CA GLY A 160 -4.43 4.11 16.98
C GLY A 160 -4.81 4.80 15.66
N ASN A 161 -4.91 6.14 15.63
CA ASN A 161 -5.14 6.91 14.41
C ASN A 161 -3.84 7.62 13.96
N ASP A 162 -3.74 7.87 12.68
CA ASP A 162 -2.65 8.65 12.08
C ASP A 162 -3.20 10.02 11.70
N GLY A 163 -3.21 10.94 12.66
CA GLY A 163 -3.75 12.28 12.51
C GLY A 163 -5.23 12.44 12.84
N THR A 164 -5.77 13.62 12.55
CA THR A 164 -7.14 14.01 12.89
C THR A 164 -7.91 14.46 11.67
N PHE A 165 -9.10 13.88 11.47
CA PHE A 165 -10.11 14.39 10.56
C PHE A 165 -11.05 15.35 11.28
N LEU A 166 -11.28 16.51 10.69
CA LEU A 166 -12.19 17.53 11.20
C LEU A 166 -13.31 17.77 10.19
N THR A 167 -14.54 17.69 10.64
CA THR A 167 -15.71 18.22 9.92
C THR A 167 -15.69 19.75 9.95
N ALA A 168 -16.49 20.42 9.10
CA ALA A 168 -16.60 21.87 9.13
C ALA A 168 -17.00 22.41 10.51
N ALA A 169 -17.92 21.73 11.21
CA ALA A 169 -18.33 22.10 12.56
C ALA A 169 -17.16 21.99 13.57
N GLN A 170 -16.36 20.93 13.50
CA GLN A 170 -15.16 20.75 14.34
C GLN A 170 -14.05 21.74 13.99
N ALA A 171 -13.91 22.10 12.70
CA ALA A 171 -12.97 23.14 12.28
C ALA A 171 -13.36 24.53 12.84
N VAL A 172 -14.64 24.84 12.94
CA VAL A 172 -15.14 26.03 13.62
C VAL A 172 -14.86 25.97 15.13
N GLU A 173 -15.23 24.87 15.77
CA GLU A 173 -15.04 24.67 17.22
C GLU A 173 -13.57 24.83 17.62
N ARG A 174 -12.63 24.34 16.80
CA ARG A 174 -11.18 24.40 17.03
C ARG A 174 -10.52 25.68 16.52
N GLY A 175 -11.27 26.63 15.95
CA GLY A 175 -10.75 27.94 15.54
C GLY A 175 -10.03 27.94 14.18
N PHE A 176 -10.16 26.91 13.35
CA PHE A 176 -9.59 26.91 12.00
C PHE A 176 -10.30 27.85 11.04
N ILE A 177 -11.63 28.01 11.20
CA ILE A 177 -12.45 28.95 10.43
C ILE A 177 -13.53 29.55 11.36
N SER A 178 -14.07 30.69 10.98
CA SER A 178 -15.27 31.26 11.61
C SER A 178 -16.55 30.62 11.03
N ALA A 179 -17.63 30.63 11.82
CA ALA A 179 -18.89 29.97 11.44
C ALA A 179 -19.50 30.56 10.15
N ASP A 180 -19.31 31.84 9.86
CA ASP A 180 -19.76 32.54 8.66
C ASP A 180 -18.94 32.19 7.40
N HIS A 181 -17.80 31.50 7.57
CA HIS A 181 -17.00 30.96 6.47
C HIS A 181 -17.36 29.51 6.10
N VAL A 182 -18.32 28.90 6.80
CA VAL A 182 -18.90 27.63 6.38
C VAL A 182 -19.91 27.86 5.28
N ILE A 183 -19.66 27.25 4.11
CA ILE A 183 -20.53 27.35 2.95
C ILE A 183 -21.58 26.23 3.02
N GLU A 184 -22.83 26.59 3.25
CA GLU A 184 -23.93 25.64 3.35
C GLU A 184 -24.26 24.97 2.00
N THR A 185 -24.54 23.69 2.06
CA THR A 185 -24.94 22.86 0.93
C THR A 185 -26.41 22.43 1.08
N PRO A 186 -27.16 22.33 -0.01
CA PRO A 186 -28.52 21.82 0.06
C PRO A 186 -28.60 20.49 0.79
N LYS A 187 -29.57 20.37 1.73
CA LYS A 187 -29.69 19.20 2.63
C LYS A 187 -29.68 17.86 1.86
N ALA A 188 -30.35 17.79 0.70
CA ALA A 188 -30.40 16.56 -0.09
C ALA A 188 -29.01 16.07 -0.55
N ILE A 189 -28.11 16.99 -0.92
CA ILE A 189 -26.73 16.67 -1.33
C ILE A 189 -25.93 16.23 -0.11
N ARG A 190 -26.06 16.94 1.00
CA ARG A 190 -25.38 16.61 2.26
C ARG A 190 -25.77 15.21 2.78
N ASP A 191 -27.07 14.88 2.76
CA ASP A 191 -27.56 13.57 3.19
C ASP A 191 -27.06 12.44 2.28
N GLN A 192 -26.94 12.68 0.97
CA GLN A 192 -26.35 11.73 0.00
C GLN A 192 -24.85 11.48 0.30
N ILE A 193 -24.10 12.54 0.58
CA ILE A 193 -22.68 12.43 0.91
C ILE A 193 -22.48 11.65 2.20
N HIS A 194 -23.24 11.98 3.24
CA HIS A 194 -23.14 11.27 4.53
C HIS A 194 -23.49 9.78 4.38
N ALA A 195 -24.49 9.45 3.57
CA ALA A 195 -24.82 8.05 3.29
C ALA A 195 -23.71 7.33 2.52
N ALA A 196 -23.06 8.01 1.57
CA ALA A 196 -21.98 7.43 0.78
C ALA A 196 -20.66 7.26 1.55
N LEU A 197 -20.45 8.06 2.60
CA LEU A 197 -19.23 8.00 3.45
C LEU A 197 -19.34 7.04 4.63
N LYS A 198 -20.52 6.52 4.92
CA LYS A 198 -20.82 5.81 6.17
C LYS A 198 -19.87 4.66 6.52
N ASP A 199 -19.32 3.96 5.52
CA ASP A 199 -18.46 2.80 5.71
C ASP A 199 -17.18 2.92 4.86
N VAL A 200 -16.73 4.15 4.58
CA VAL A 200 -15.53 4.41 3.76
C VAL A 200 -14.39 4.86 4.65
N ASP A 201 -13.31 4.10 4.65
CA ASP A 201 -12.07 4.31 5.41
C ASP A 201 -10.84 4.66 4.52
N ASP A 202 -11.02 4.60 3.19
CA ASP A 202 -9.97 4.87 2.21
C ASP A 202 -9.99 6.32 1.74
N MET A 203 -8.85 7.02 1.85
CA MET A 203 -8.70 8.44 1.51
C MET A 203 -9.06 8.76 0.06
N ALA A 204 -8.69 7.88 -0.88
CA ALA A 204 -8.99 8.11 -2.29
C ALA A 204 -10.49 7.98 -2.56
N LYS A 205 -11.17 7.05 -1.90
CA LYS A 205 -12.63 6.90 -1.96
C LYS A 205 -13.34 8.07 -1.29
N ILE A 206 -12.86 8.52 -0.13
CA ILE A 206 -13.38 9.74 0.55
C ILE A 206 -13.28 10.92 -0.41
N LYS A 207 -12.11 11.18 -0.99
CA LYS A 207 -11.89 12.25 -1.99
C LYS A 207 -12.85 12.13 -3.18
N ALA A 208 -13.04 10.92 -3.70
CA ALA A 208 -13.93 10.69 -4.85
C ALA A 208 -15.40 10.99 -4.51
N VAL A 209 -15.89 10.49 -3.36
CA VAL A 209 -17.28 10.72 -2.90
C VAL A 209 -17.53 12.21 -2.66
N LEU A 210 -16.66 12.87 -1.91
CA LEU A 210 -16.77 14.30 -1.63
C LEU A 210 -16.61 15.13 -2.91
N GLY A 211 -15.73 14.72 -3.81
CA GLY A 211 -15.49 15.39 -5.09
C GLY A 211 -16.71 15.39 -6.05
N LEU A 212 -17.61 14.40 -5.91
CA LEU A 212 -18.87 14.40 -6.68
C LEU A 212 -19.78 15.58 -6.32
N ALA A 213 -19.70 16.08 -5.10
CA ALA A 213 -20.46 17.23 -4.63
C ALA A 213 -19.70 18.56 -4.81
N ALA A 214 -18.39 18.51 -5.11
CA ALA A 214 -17.61 19.71 -5.38
C ALA A 214 -18.15 20.46 -6.61
N PRO A 215 -18.06 21.80 -6.62
CA PRO A 215 -18.57 22.59 -7.74
C PRO A 215 -17.93 22.18 -9.07
N GLN A 216 -18.74 21.81 -10.03
CA GLN A 216 -18.30 21.56 -11.40
C GLN A 216 -18.18 22.89 -12.15
N LEU A 217 -17.09 23.60 -11.92
CA LEU A 217 -16.84 24.87 -12.59
C LEU A 217 -16.53 24.61 -14.08
N PRO A 218 -17.09 25.42 -14.99
CA PRO A 218 -16.85 25.26 -16.42
C PRO A 218 -15.36 25.49 -16.73
N LYS A 219 -14.89 24.83 -17.80
CA LYS A 219 -13.53 25.05 -18.30
C LYS A 219 -13.32 26.54 -18.64
N ALA A 220 -12.11 27.02 -18.39
CA ALA A 220 -11.75 28.39 -18.71
C ALA A 220 -11.91 28.66 -20.21
N THR A 221 -12.57 29.75 -20.55
CA THR A 221 -12.62 30.28 -21.93
C THR A 221 -11.86 31.58 -21.98
N ILE A 222 -10.81 31.62 -22.80
CA ILE A 222 -10.13 32.88 -23.11
C ILE A 222 -10.92 33.58 -24.20
N ASN A 223 -11.46 34.77 -23.94
CA ASN A 223 -12.05 35.59 -24.96
C ASN A 223 -10.91 36.28 -25.72
N GLU A 224 -10.52 35.75 -26.87
CA GLU A 224 -9.49 36.34 -27.74
C GLU A 224 -9.82 37.80 -28.15
N LYS A 225 -11.10 38.24 -28.01
CA LYS A 225 -11.51 39.59 -28.35
C LYS A 225 -10.98 40.66 -27.40
N ASP A 226 -10.74 40.35 -26.14
CA ASP A 226 -10.18 41.30 -25.17
C ASP A 226 -8.65 41.48 -25.35
N ASN A 227 -7.97 40.53 -25.98
CA ASN A 227 -6.56 40.64 -26.36
C ASN A 227 -6.34 41.42 -27.67
N GLN A 228 -7.38 41.60 -28.50
CA GLN A 228 -7.22 42.35 -29.76
C GLN A 228 -7.18 43.88 -29.56
N GLN A 229 -7.67 44.40 -28.43
CA GLN A 229 -7.56 45.84 -28.13
C GLN A 229 -6.13 46.24 -27.71
N LEU A 230 -5.30 45.32 -27.26
CA LEU A 230 -3.85 45.60 -26.98
C LEU A 230 -2.98 45.60 -28.26
N ASN A 231 -3.44 44.93 -29.33
CA ASN A 231 -2.66 44.74 -30.57
C ASN A 231 -2.90 45.79 -31.64
N SER A 232 -3.81 46.77 -31.43
CA SER A 232 -4.15 47.79 -32.45
C SER A 232 -3.51 49.18 -32.21
N LYS A 233 -2.76 49.34 -31.12
CA LYS A 233 -1.90 50.52 -30.99
C LYS A 233 -0.65 50.34 -31.85
N THR A 234 -0.49 51.18 -32.87
CA THR A 234 0.79 51.35 -33.57
C THR A 234 1.82 51.77 -32.51
N MET A 235 2.78 50.89 -32.22
CA MET A 235 3.83 51.19 -31.23
C MET A 235 4.56 52.46 -31.65
N GLU A 236 4.67 53.41 -30.75
CA GLU A 236 5.52 54.61 -30.96
C GLU A 236 7.01 54.19 -30.99
N LYS A 237 7.85 55.01 -31.69
CA LYS A 237 9.27 54.70 -31.89
C LYS A 237 10.02 54.40 -30.57
N ASN A 238 9.61 55.01 -29.45
CA ASN A 238 10.13 54.78 -28.12
C ASN A 238 9.75 53.40 -27.55
N GLU A 239 8.54 52.94 -27.80
CA GLU A 239 8.08 51.59 -27.37
C GLU A 239 8.78 50.48 -28.16
N ILE A 240 9.05 50.71 -29.47
CA ILE A 240 9.83 49.77 -30.29
C ILE A 240 11.26 49.63 -29.73
N ASN A 241 11.88 50.73 -29.32
CA ASN A 241 13.22 50.71 -28.76
C ASN A 241 13.29 49.94 -27.43
N VAL A 242 12.27 50.06 -26.57
CA VAL A 242 12.20 49.29 -25.31
C VAL A 242 12.05 47.82 -25.58
N VAL A 243 11.16 47.42 -26.48
CA VAL A 243 10.97 45.99 -26.83
C VAL A 243 12.17 45.44 -27.58
N ALA A 244 12.80 46.22 -28.48
CA ALA A 244 14.03 45.84 -29.17
C ALA A 244 15.18 45.59 -28.22
N ALA A 245 15.30 46.40 -27.14
CA ALA A 245 16.33 46.23 -26.12
C ALA A 245 16.18 44.88 -25.36
N LEU A 246 14.96 44.40 -25.12
CA LEU A 246 14.70 43.06 -24.53
C LEU A 246 15.27 41.93 -25.38
N PHE A 247 15.35 42.12 -26.69
CA PHE A 247 15.96 41.18 -27.63
C PHE A 247 17.43 41.47 -27.95
N GLY A 248 18.04 42.42 -27.23
CA GLY A 248 19.41 42.85 -27.46
C GLY A 248 19.61 43.62 -28.78
N LEU A 249 18.54 44.12 -29.40
CA LEU A 249 18.57 44.92 -30.60
C LEU A 249 18.77 46.38 -30.25
N THR A 250 19.90 46.99 -30.70
CA THR A 250 20.25 48.39 -30.42
C THR A 250 20.57 49.17 -31.70
N GLY A 251 20.43 50.50 -31.66
CA GLY A 251 20.77 51.37 -32.79
C GLY A 251 19.91 51.10 -34.03
N GLU A 252 20.54 51.00 -35.19
CA GLU A 252 19.86 50.73 -36.46
C GLU A 252 19.12 49.37 -36.55
N LYS A 253 19.45 48.45 -35.64
CA LYS A 253 18.77 47.13 -35.51
C LYS A 253 17.47 47.20 -34.73
N ALA A 254 17.19 48.28 -34.01
CA ALA A 254 15.96 48.45 -33.21
C ALA A 254 14.80 48.89 -34.11
N THR A 255 14.39 48.02 -35.02
CA THR A 255 13.26 48.24 -35.95
C THR A 255 12.08 47.33 -35.65
N ALA A 256 10.87 47.73 -35.95
CA ALA A 256 9.67 46.94 -35.81
C ALA A 256 9.79 45.58 -36.54
N GLU A 257 10.50 45.59 -37.66
CA GLU A 257 10.70 44.38 -38.50
C GLU A 257 11.60 43.37 -37.80
N ASN A 258 12.74 43.82 -37.25
CA ASN A 258 13.65 42.95 -36.50
C ASN A 258 13.02 42.44 -35.19
N VAL A 259 12.25 43.27 -34.51
CA VAL A 259 11.45 42.82 -33.33
C VAL A 259 10.43 41.76 -33.73
N SER A 260 9.72 41.92 -34.84
CA SER A 260 8.81 40.94 -35.38
C SER A 260 9.48 39.60 -35.70
N VAL A 261 10.68 39.63 -36.27
CA VAL A 261 11.47 38.42 -36.54
C VAL A 261 11.77 37.68 -35.25
N GLN A 262 12.27 38.39 -34.22
CA GLN A 262 12.58 37.76 -32.92
C GLN A 262 11.32 37.21 -32.22
N ILE A 263 10.21 37.92 -32.30
CA ILE A 263 8.92 37.41 -31.77
C ILE A 263 8.48 36.14 -32.48
N ASN A 264 8.65 36.05 -33.81
CA ASN A 264 8.29 34.86 -34.57
C ASN A 264 9.23 33.68 -34.26
N GLU A 265 10.53 33.92 -34.08
CA GLU A 265 11.48 32.90 -33.62
C GLU A 265 11.15 32.38 -32.22
N MET A 266 10.75 33.27 -31.28
CA MET A 266 10.26 32.87 -29.97
C MET A 266 9.00 32.04 -30.06
N LYS A 267 8.02 32.43 -30.91
CA LYS A 267 6.79 31.65 -31.12
C LYS A 267 7.11 30.24 -31.60
N ALA A 268 8.01 30.09 -32.58
CA ALA A 268 8.42 28.78 -33.08
C ALA A 268 9.09 27.93 -31.97
N LYS A 269 9.89 28.54 -31.09
CA LYS A 269 10.47 27.85 -29.94
C LYS A 269 9.42 27.41 -28.92
N ILE A 270 8.42 28.25 -28.67
CA ILE A 270 7.29 27.92 -27.78
C ILE A 270 6.50 26.73 -28.34
N GLU A 271 6.21 26.72 -29.67
CA GLU A 271 5.54 25.58 -30.31
C GLU A 271 6.34 24.28 -30.19
N GLN A 272 7.68 24.35 -30.33
CA GLN A 272 8.55 23.19 -30.12
C GLN A 272 8.55 22.74 -28.66
N PHE A 273 8.53 23.68 -27.69
CA PHE A 273 8.44 23.37 -26.29
C PHE A 273 7.12 22.69 -25.92
N ASP A 274 6.01 23.21 -26.45
CA ASP A 274 4.67 22.62 -26.23
C ASP A 274 4.59 21.17 -26.80
N ALA A 275 5.20 20.93 -27.97
CA ALA A 275 5.30 19.58 -28.55
C ALA A 275 6.14 18.63 -27.70
N LEU A 276 7.26 19.14 -27.15
CA LEU A 276 8.13 18.36 -26.25
C LEU A 276 7.41 18.02 -24.94
N GLN A 277 6.67 18.97 -24.39
CA GLN A 277 5.88 18.80 -23.18
C GLN A 277 4.77 17.75 -23.36
N ALA A 278 4.08 17.76 -24.52
CA ALA A 278 3.11 16.72 -24.85
C ALA A 278 3.73 15.32 -24.94
N SER A 279 4.92 15.22 -25.56
CA SER A 279 5.67 13.96 -25.65
C SER A 279 6.15 13.46 -24.31
N LEU A 280 6.55 14.37 -23.42
CA LEU A 280 6.94 14.05 -22.05
C LEU A 280 5.76 13.49 -21.25
N GLU A 281 4.57 14.10 -21.38
CA GLU A 281 3.37 13.64 -20.69
C GLU A 281 2.94 12.24 -21.18
N ASP A 282 3.02 11.98 -22.50
CA ASP A 282 2.76 10.65 -23.05
C ASP A 282 3.75 9.61 -22.50
N THR A 283 5.04 9.95 -22.46
CA THR A 283 6.09 9.06 -21.91
C THR A 283 5.86 8.78 -20.43
N LYS A 284 5.43 9.78 -19.64
CA LYS A 284 5.08 9.62 -18.23
C LYS A 284 3.88 8.69 -18.03
N ASN A 285 2.87 8.82 -18.86
CA ASN A 285 1.71 7.93 -18.82
C ASN A 285 2.10 6.48 -19.13
N GLN A 286 2.98 6.29 -20.12
CA GLN A 286 3.52 4.98 -20.44
C GLN A 286 4.36 4.40 -19.31
N LEU A 287 5.18 5.22 -18.63
CA LEU A 287 5.96 4.81 -17.46
C LEU A 287 5.05 4.38 -16.31
N THR A 288 4.02 5.18 -16.01
CA THR A 288 3.04 4.85 -14.94
C THR A 288 2.34 3.52 -15.22
N LYS A 289 1.97 3.28 -16.50
CA LYS A 289 1.38 2.01 -16.90
C LYS A 289 2.35 0.84 -16.75
N ALA A 290 3.59 1.00 -17.19
CA ALA A 290 4.62 -0.02 -17.04
C ALA A 290 4.94 -0.34 -15.57
N GLN A 291 4.95 0.67 -14.71
CA GLN A 291 5.12 0.48 -13.26
C GLN A 291 3.97 -0.31 -12.64
N ALA A 292 2.72 -0.04 -13.04
CA ALA A 292 1.56 -0.80 -12.59
C ALA A 292 1.60 -2.27 -13.06
N GLU A 293 2.03 -2.51 -14.31
CA GLU A 293 2.22 -3.85 -14.86
C GLU A 293 3.33 -4.60 -14.12
N LEU A 294 4.43 -3.93 -13.79
CA LEU A 294 5.54 -4.48 -13.00
C LEU A 294 5.07 -4.91 -11.60
N ALA A 295 4.36 -4.03 -10.89
CA ALA A 295 3.81 -4.35 -9.56
C ALA A 295 2.85 -5.55 -9.59
N GLY A 296 2.03 -5.66 -10.66
CA GLY A 296 1.18 -6.83 -10.90
C GLY A 296 1.97 -8.11 -11.13
N ALA A 297 3.06 -8.03 -11.91
CA ALA A 297 3.95 -9.16 -12.16
C ALA A 297 4.70 -9.60 -10.90
N GLU A 298 5.19 -8.67 -10.10
CA GLU A 298 5.84 -8.96 -8.80
C GLU A 298 4.90 -9.68 -7.83
N THR A 299 3.64 -9.23 -7.75
CA THR A 299 2.61 -9.90 -6.96
C THR A 299 2.35 -11.33 -7.45
N SER A 300 2.31 -11.51 -8.79
CA SER A 300 2.13 -12.83 -9.39
C SER A 300 3.31 -13.77 -9.10
N VAL A 301 4.53 -13.28 -9.18
CA VAL A 301 5.75 -14.02 -8.82
C VAL A 301 5.71 -14.45 -7.35
N LYS A 302 5.33 -13.55 -6.44
CA LYS A 302 5.19 -13.86 -5.01
C LYS A 302 4.18 -14.98 -4.76
N ASN A 303 3.02 -14.91 -5.41
CA ASN A 303 1.99 -15.94 -5.28
C ASN A 303 2.46 -17.30 -5.83
N LEU A 304 3.07 -17.29 -7.03
CA LEU A 304 3.61 -18.52 -7.63
C LEU A 304 4.75 -19.13 -6.78
N THR A 305 5.55 -18.32 -6.14
CA THR A 305 6.60 -18.79 -5.21
C THR A 305 5.97 -19.50 -4.00
N ALA A 306 4.93 -18.90 -3.40
CA ALA A 306 4.20 -19.52 -2.29
C ALA A 306 3.50 -20.83 -2.71
N ASP A 307 2.90 -20.87 -3.89
CA ASP A 307 2.28 -22.07 -4.45
C ASP A 307 3.31 -23.19 -4.67
N LEU A 308 4.50 -22.85 -5.18
CA LEU A 308 5.61 -23.78 -5.36
C LEU A 308 6.11 -24.34 -4.03
N GLU A 309 6.26 -23.51 -2.99
CA GLU A 309 6.63 -23.95 -1.65
C GLU A 309 5.59 -24.91 -1.06
N ASN A 310 4.32 -24.62 -1.20
CA ASN A 310 3.22 -25.46 -0.78
C ASN A 310 3.23 -26.81 -1.53
N ALA A 311 3.39 -26.77 -2.85
CA ALA A 311 3.47 -27.99 -3.66
C ALA A 311 4.66 -28.88 -3.26
N ASN A 312 5.82 -28.27 -2.99
CA ASN A 312 7.00 -28.99 -2.53
C ASN A 312 6.78 -29.61 -1.12
N ALA A 313 6.09 -28.90 -0.21
CA ALA A 313 5.74 -29.42 1.10
C ALA A 313 4.82 -30.64 1.00
N VAL A 314 3.80 -30.57 0.13
CA VAL A 314 2.88 -31.67 -0.14
C VAL A 314 3.62 -32.86 -0.77
N LEU A 315 4.49 -32.62 -1.75
CA LEU A 315 5.29 -33.65 -2.40
C LEU A 315 6.18 -34.38 -1.37
N LYS A 316 6.80 -33.63 -0.46
CA LYS A 316 7.59 -34.19 0.64
C LYS A 316 6.74 -35.10 1.54
N GLN A 317 5.52 -34.64 1.93
CA GLN A 317 4.60 -35.47 2.74
C GLN A 317 4.21 -36.77 2.04
N TYR A 318 3.92 -36.71 0.74
CA TYR A 318 3.62 -37.92 -0.05
C TYR A 318 4.81 -38.87 -0.10
N LYS A 319 6.02 -38.36 -0.29
CA LYS A 319 7.24 -39.16 -0.33
C LYS A 319 7.53 -39.82 1.02
N ASP A 320 7.43 -39.04 2.12
CA ASP A 320 7.61 -39.54 3.48
C ASP A 320 6.57 -40.64 3.82
N ALA A 321 5.32 -40.46 3.38
CA ALA A 321 4.26 -41.46 3.54
C ALA A 321 4.50 -42.73 2.70
N GLU A 322 4.98 -42.58 1.46
CA GLU A 322 5.35 -43.72 0.60
C GLU A 322 6.52 -44.51 1.20
N ASP A 323 7.54 -43.83 1.67
CA ASP A 323 8.72 -44.46 2.31
C ASP A 323 8.32 -45.16 3.61
N ALA A 324 7.43 -44.57 4.43
CA ALA A 324 6.87 -45.22 5.61
C ALA A 324 6.06 -46.47 5.25
N ALA A 325 5.19 -46.40 4.25
CA ALA A 325 4.40 -47.52 3.79
C ALA A 325 5.25 -48.69 3.22
N LYS A 326 6.37 -48.36 2.57
CA LYS A 326 7.39 -49.35 2.13
C LYS A 326 8.08 -49.99 3.32
N ALA A 327 8.52 -49.23 4.30
CA ALA A 327 9.13 -49.71 5.51
C ALA A 327 8.20 -50.64 6.31
N ASP A 328 6.90 -50.26 6.44
CA ASP A 328 5.89 -51.07 7.10
C ASP A 328 5.69 -52.42 6.40
N LYS A 329 5.65 -52.45 5.05
CA LYS A 329 5.56 -53.67 4.28
C LYS A 329 6.79 -54.59 4.48
N VAL A 330 7.98 -54.00 4.46
CA VAL A 330 9.25 -54.73 4.73
C VAL A 330 9.22 -55.32 6.14
N ASN A 331 8.90 -54.52 7.14
CA ASN A 331 8.82 -54.98 8.53
C ASN A 331 7.79 -56.12 8.71
N ALA A 332 6.60 -55.96 8.14
CA ALA A 332 5.54 -56.98 8.22
C ALA A 332 5.97 -58.29 7.55
N LEU A 333 6.67 -58.25 6.40
CA LEU A 333 7.19 -59.44 5.73
C LEU A 333 8.22 -60.14 6.60
N ILE A 334 9.15 -59.38 7.21
CA ILE A 334 10.23 -59.95 8.04
C ILE A 334 9.69 -60.46 9.38
N GLU A 335 8.77 -59.75 10.04
CA GLU A 335 8.12 -60.20 11.27
C GLU A 335 7.38 -61.50 11.05
N LYS A 336 6.61 -61.57 9.97
CA LYS A 336 5.94 -62.82 9.58
C LYS A 336 6.90 -63.97 9.35
N ALA A 337 8.07 -63.72 8.73
CA ALA A 337 9.08 -64.78 8.53
C ALA A 337 9.74 -65.24 9.84
N ILE A 338 9.84 -64.34 10.83
CA ILE A 338 10.30 -64.69 12.18
C ILE A 338 9.20 -65.53 12.89
N ASP A 339 7.97 -65.09 12.87
CA ASP A 339 6.82 -65.80 13.49
C ASP A 339 6.62 -67.19 12.89
N ASP A 340 6.76 -67.30 11.56
CA ASP A 340 6.74 -68.57 10.83
C ASP A 340 7.98 -69.44 11.09
N CYS A 341 8.91 -69.03 11.99
CA CYS A 341 10.15 -69.70 12.32
C CYS A 341 11.09 -69.96 11.12
N LYS A 342 11.01 -69.14 10.08
CA LYS A 342 11.85 -69.27 8.88
C LYS A 342 13.20 -68.62 9.05
N ILE A 343 13.30 -67.49 9.77
CA ILE A 343 14.53 -66.77 10.06
C ILE A 343 14.63 -66.47 11.56
N ASN A 344 15.85 -66.27 12.06
CA ASN A 344 16.10 -65.85 13.43
C ASN A 344 16.19 -64.35 13.57
N MET A 345 16.11 -63.85 14.82
CA MET A 345 16.25 -62.42 15.13
C MET A 345 17.61 -61.86 14.66
N ASP A 346 18.69 -62.66 14.73
CA ASP A 346 20.04 -62.24 14.28
C ASP A 346 20.13 -62.08 12.75
N GLU A 347 19.25 -62.71 12.01
CA GLU A 347 19.18 -62.63 10.56
C GLU A 347 18.24 -61.46 10.08
N LYS A 348 17.46 -60.86 10.98
CA LYS A 348 16.45 -59.82 10.71
C LYS A 348 17.03 -58.65 9.87
N GLU A 349 18.13 -58.04 10.29
CA GLU A 349 18.73 -56.91 9.59
C GLU A 349 19.20 -57.26 8.18
N THR A 350 19.67 -58.46 7.95
CA THR A 350 20.11 -58.91 6.62
C THR A 350 18.94 -59.01 5.66
N TYR A 351 17.86 -59.57 6.11
CA TYR A 351 16.66 -59.70 5.27
C TYR A 351 15.91 -58.40 5.09
N ILE A 352 15.93 -57.46 6.06
CA ILE A 352 15.45 -56.09 5.88
C ILE A 352 16.19 -55.42 4.73
N LYS A 353 17.53 -55.45 4.71
CA LYS A 353 18.35 -54.86 3.64
C LYS A 353 18.06 -55.46 2.26
N ILE A 354 17.80 -56.77 2.21
CA ILE A 354 17.41 -57.42 0.95
C ILE A 354 16.02 -56.94 0.51
N ALA A 355 15.07 -56.87 1.42
CA ALA A 355 13.70 -56.42 1.13
C ALA A 355 13.58 -54.95 0.78
N GLU A 356 14.42 -54.08 1.40
CA GLU A 356 14.52 -52.65 1.04
C GLU A 356 15.05 -52.47 -0.39
N ASN A 357 15.98 -53.33 -0.80
CA ASN A 357 16.60 -53.28 -2.12
C ASN A 357 15.71 -53.91 -3.19
N ASP A 358 15.12 -55.08 -2.92
CA ASP A 358 14.16 -55.78 -3.78
C ASP A 358 13.17 -56.60 -2.92
N PHE A 359 11.97 -56.02 -2.70
CA PHE A 359 10.94 -56.63 -1.89
C PHE A 359 10.46 -57.97 -2.47
N THR A 360 10.32 -58.06 -3.80
CA THR A 360 9.82 -59.26 -4.49
C THR A 360 10.82 -60.39 -4.39
N LEU A 361 12.13 -60.07 -4.47
CA LEU A 361 13.19 -61.06 -4.29
C LEU A 361 13.23 -61.58 -2.84
N ALA A 362 13.14 -60.68 -1.85
CA ALA A 362 13.07 -61.05 -0.44
C ALA A 362 11.90 -61.97 -0.12
N GLU A 363 10.69 -61.62 -0.62
CA GLU A 363 9.47 -62.44 -0.49
C GLU A 363 9.68 -63.82 -1.09
N SER A 364 10.25 -63.92 -2.30
CA SER A 364 10.52 -65.18 -2.99
C SER A 364 11.54 -66.06 -2.23
N ILE A 365 12.57 -65.46 -1.64
CA ILE A 365 13.57 -66.16 -0.83
C ILE A 365 12.92 -66.69 0.44
N LEU A 366 12.21 -65.85 1.19
CA LEU A 366 11.56 -66.21 2.45
C LEU A 366 10.45 -67.27 2.24
N ALA A 367 9.79 -67.26 1.09
CA ALA A 367 8.81 -68.29 0.74
C ALA A 367 9.43 -69.69 0.58
N LYS A 368 10.67 -69.76 0.16
CA LYS A 368 11.39 -71.03 -0.07
C LYS A 368 12.13 -71.58 1.19
N ILE A 369 12.28 -70.77 2.20
CA ILE A 369 12.89 -71.22 3.47
C ILE A 369 11.89 -72.05 4.25
N PRO A 370 12.20 -73.32 4.58
CA PRO A 370 11.33 -74.13 5.40
C PRO A 370 11.30 -73.61 6.84
N ALA A 371 10.09 -73.72 7.48
CA ALA A 371 9.99 -73.39 8.91
C ALA A 371 10.91 -74.30 9.73
N ARG A 372 11.66 -73.68 10.63
CA ARG A 372 12.47 -74.43 11.62
C ARG A 372 11.58 -74.92 12.74
N ASP A 373 11.90 -76.06 13.33
CA ASP A 373 11.16 -76.58 14.48
C ASP A 373 11.15 -75.57 15.62
N ASN A 374 9.96 -75.10 15.98
CA ASN A 374 9.82 -74.18 17.10
C ASN A 374 9.85 -74.96 18.42
N LEU A 375 10.94 -74.81 19.18
CA LEU A 375 11.10 -75.45 20.49
C LEU A 375 9.90 -75.16 21.42
N GLY A 376 9.27 -74.00 21.32
CA GLY A 376 8.08 -73.65 22.08
C GLY A 376 6.86 -74.50 21.72
N ASN A 377 6.68 -74.83 20.44
CA ASN A 377 5.61 -75.75 20.01
C ASN A 377 5.91 -77.21 20.39
N ILE A 378 7.18 -77.65 20.27
CA ILE A 378 7.62 -78.95 20.72
C ILE A 378 7.43 -79.10 22.24
N ILE A 379 7.75 -78.11 23.04
CA ILE A 379 7.51 -78.09 24.49
C ILE A 379 6.03 -78.02 24.78
N SER A 380 5.21 -77.27 24.02
CA SER A 380 3.75 -77.20 24.19
C SER A 380 3.07 -78.49 23.83
N GLU A 381 3.50 -79.21 22.77
CA GLU A 381 3.00 -80.52 22.40
C GLU A 381 3.45 -81.57 23.39
N ALA A 382 4.69 -81.55 23.81
CA ALA A 382 5.19 -82.41 24.86
C ALA A 382 4.43 -82.20 26.20
N ASN A 383 4.10 -80.96 26.55
CA ASN A 383 3.27 -80.67 27.72
C ASN A 383 1.80 -81.11 27.57
N LYS A 384 1.25 -81.05 26.37
CA LYS A 384 -0.10 -81.65 26.09
C LYS A 384 -0.09 -83.18 26.23
N GLU A 385 0.92 -83.84 25.71
CA GLU A 385 1.09 -85.30 25.86
C GLU A 385 1.27 -85.72 27.30
N VAL A 386 1.93 -84.90 28.11
CA VAL A 386 2.09 -85.08 29.54
C VAL A 386 0.81 -84.83 30.33
N ALA A 387 -0.02 -83.83 29.92
CA ALA A 387 -1.30 -83.57 30.55
C ALA A 387 -2.37 -84.65 30.29
N ASP A 388 -2.34 -85.25 29.09
CA ASP A 388 -3.22 -86.43 28.74
C ASP A 388 -2.88 -87.71 29.49
N LYS A 389 -1.66 -87.78 30.08
CA LYS A 389 -1.23 -88.99 30.87
C LYS A 389 -1.42 -88.87 32.38
N ASN A 390 -2.28 -87.95 32.83
CA ASN A 390 -2.67 -87.82 34.24
C ASN A 390 -1.50 -87.66 35.20
N ILE A 391 -0.48 -86.81 34.84
CA ILE A 391 0.68 -86.54 35.66
C ILE A 391 0.48 -85.21 36.42
N TYR A 392 0.62 -85.23 37.72
CA TYR A 392 0.42 -84.10 38.67
C TYR A 392 1.08 -82.80 38.23
N THR A 393 0.50 -81.67 38.64
CA THR A 393 1.08 -80.34 38.43
C THR A 393 2.50 -80.27 39.03
N THR A 394 3.37 -79.33 38.57
CA THR A 394 4.73 -79.13 39.05
C THR A 394 4.78 -78.97 40.58
N GLU A 395 3.80 -78.33 41.18
CA GLU A 395 3.62 -78.18 42.62
C GLU A 395 3.32 -79.52 43.30
N GLN A 396 2.43 -80.31 42.71
CA GLN A 396 2.12 -81.64 43.22
C GLN A 396 3.29 -82.60 43.10
N GLN A 397 4.11 -82.46 42.06
CA GLN A 397 5.34 -83.27 41.90
C GLN A 397 6.46 -82.87 42.95
N ILE A 398 6.57 -81.56 43.16
CA ILE A 398 7.45 -81.01 44.18
C ILE A 398 6.97 -81.49 45.57
N GLN A 399 5.70 -81.37 45.85
CA GLN A 399 5.09 -81.78 47.10
C GLN A 399 5.26 -83.32 47.33
N ALA A 400 5.03 -84.13 46.32
CA ALA A 400 5.21 -85.54 46.39
C ALA A 400 6.73 -85.94 46.70
N LYS A 401 7.66 -85.20 46.07
CA LYS A 401 9.10 -85.38 46.34
C LYS A 401 9.48 -84.90 47.75
N VAL A 402 8.93 -83.81 48.22
CA VAL A 402 9.11 -83.29 49.57
C VAL A 402 8.50 -84.25 50.59
N ASP A 403 7.32 -84.78 50.37
CA ASP A 403 6.69 -85.83 51.26
C ASP A 403 7.50 -87.13 51.29
N GLU A 404 8.14 -87.48 50.17
CA GLU A 404 9.03 -88.67 50.10
C GLU A 404 10.33 -88.50 50.88
N VAL A 405 10.92 -87.29 50.83
CA VAL A 405 12.24 -87.01 51.43
C VAL A 405 12.18 -86.60 52.91
N VAL A 406 11.20 -85.77 53.29
CA VAL A 406 11.10 -85.16 54.64
C VAL A 406 9.85 -85.56 55.42
N GLY A 407 8.93 -86.32 54.79
CA GLY A 407 7.69 -86.83 55.39
C GLY A 407 6.52 -85.88 55.28
N LYS A 408 5.27 -86.44 55.31
CA LYS A 408 4.03 -85.78 55.07
C LYS A 408 3.61 -84.63 56.05
N SER A 409 4.43 -84.39 57.05
CA SER A 409 4.19 -83.33 58.05
C SER A 409 5.06 -82.07 57.87
N PHE A 410 5.86 -81.97 56.80
CA PHE A 410 6.68 -80.82 56.54
C PHE A 410 5.95 -79.68 55.88
N GLN A 411 6.02 -78.49 56.49
CA GLN A 411 5.49 -77.27 55.93
C GLN A 411 6.55 -76.20 55.74
N PHE A 412 6.64 -75.66 54.54
CA PHE A 412 7.48 -74.48 54.30
C PHE A 412 7.03 -73.25 55.11
N ARG A 413 7.91 -72.68 55.88
CA ARG A 413 7.63 -71.36 56.52
C ARG A 413 8.00 -70.25 55.53
N THR A 414 7.07 -69.46 55.22
CA THR A 414 7.35 -68.16 54.53
C THR A 414 8.19 -67.31 55.48
N ILE A 415 9.33 -66.86 55.00
CA ILE A 415 10.15 -65.87 55.68
C ILE A 415 9.61 -64.52 55.16
N GLU A 416 9.04 -63.68 56.10
CA GLU A 416 8.66 -62.30 55.83
C GLU A 416 9.89 -61.42 55.54
#